data_3c858ec66e2e556cbbbbbcf7303eef21
#
_entry.id   3c858ec66e2e556cbbbbbcf7303eef21
#
_cell.length_a   1.000
_cell.length_b   1.000
_cell.length_c   1.000
_cell.angle_alpha   90.00
_cell.angle_beta   90.00
_cell.angle_gamma   90.00
#
_symmetry.space_group_name_H-M   'P 1'
#
loop_
_entity.id
_entity.type
_entity.pdbx_description
1 polymer ?
#
loop_
_entity_poly.entity_id
_entity_poly.type
_entity_poly.pdbx_seq_one_letter_code
_entity_poly.pdbx_strand_id
1 'polypeptide(L)'
;MINAALLRCLLAHVKHTGKITYVGVGTDRNILDSLGPLVGTMLQEKGYKVYGTIDKPMHALTLPHYVDEINENKCVIAIDACVAVTENLYTLQFRQKPVKPGAGSGKILPHVGHYSILGMVDKNDVIENLGRLHHTMSMAKDIVDTIERFEQIRHRRTERRRTIKSLV
;
A
#
# COMPACT_ATOMS: atom_id res chain seq x y z
N MET A 1 -10.02 10.52 -3.43
CA MET A 1 -11.37 10.01 -3.82
C MET A 1 -11.36 8.49 -3.70
N ILE A 2 -12.47 7.86 -3.30
CA ILE A 2 -12.52 6.39 -3.18
C ILE A 2 -12.41 5.73 -4.55
N ASN A 3 -11.38 4.88 -4.75
CA ASN A 3 -11.24 4.07 -5.95
C ASN A 3 -12.13 2.82 -5.85
N ALA A 4 -13.23 2.79 -6.60
CA ALA A 4 -14.23 1.74 -6.52
C ALA A 4 -13.71 0.36 -6.96
N ALA A 5 -12.78 0.30 -7.90
CA ALA A 5 -12.19 -0.96 -8.35
C ALA A 5 -11.27 -1.54 -7.26
N LEU A 6 -10.39 -0.72 -6.69
CA LEU A 6 -9.54 -1.11 -5.57
C LEU A 6 -10.37 -1.56 -4.35
N LEU A 7 -11.42 -0.81 -3.99
CA LEU A 7 -12.29 -1.17 -2.88
C LEU A 7 -12.96 -2.54 -3.08
N ARG A 8 -13.46 -2.81 -4.29
CA ARG A 8 -14.03 -4.13 -4.62
C ARG A 8 -13.01 -5.25 -4.46
N CYS A 9 -11.78 -5.05 -4.94
CA CYS A 9 -10.70 -6.03 -4.79
C CYS A 9 -10.36 -6.29 -3.31
N LEU A 10 -10.20 -5.25 -2.51
CA LEU A 10 -9.92 -5.38 -1.06
C LEU A 10 -11.04 -6.16 -0.36
N LEU A 11 -12.30 -5.80 -0.60
CA LEU A 11 -13.47 -6.47 0.01
C LEU A 11 -13.63 -7.93 -0.45
N ALA A 12 -13.23 -8.24 -1.68
CA ALA A 12 -13.32 -9.58 -2.24
C ALA A 12 -12.22 -10.51 -1.71
N HIS A 13 -11.00 -10.01 -1.55
CA HIS A 13 -9.83 -10.87 -1.33
C HIS A 13 -9.23 -10.80 0.07
N VAL A 14 -9.30 -9.64 0.76
CA VAL A 14 -8.75 -9.52 2.11
C VAL A 14 -9.79 -9.99 3.13
N LYS A 15 -9.72 -11.28 3.51
CA LYS A 15 -10.69 -11.91 4.43
C LYS A 15 -10.31 -11.85 5.90
N HIS A 16 -9.15 -11.30 6.22
CA HIS A 16 -8.67 -11.18 7.58
C HIS A 16 -9.59 -10.29 8.43
N THR A 17 -9.95 -10.75 9.64
CA THR A 17 -10.84 -10.02 10.55
C THR A 17 -10.12 -9.23 11.63
N GLY A 18 -8.83 -9.54 11.85
CA GLY A 18 -7.99 -8.86 12.82
C GLY A 18 -7.37 -7.56 12.29
N LYS A 19 -6.41 -7.04 13.02
CA LYS A 19 -5.68 -5.81 12.65
C LYS A 19 -4.83 -6.04 11.39
N ILE A 20 -4.90 -5.11 10.44
CA ILE A 20 -4.07 -5.10 9.24
C ILE A 20 -2.87 -4.19 9.48
N THR A 21 -1.71 -4.61 9.01
CA THR A 21 -0.49 -3.80 8.95
C THR A 21 -0.27 -3.31 7.53
N TYR A 22 -0.01 -2.03 7.36
CA TYR A 22 0.27 -1.41 6.07
C TYR A 22 1.77 -1.13 5.96
N VAL A 23 2.34 -1.31 4.77
CA VAL A 23 3.77 -1.06 4.52
C VAL A 23 3.93 -0.18 3.29
N GLY A 24 4.38 1.05 3.49
CA GLY A 24 4.74 1.96 2.41
C GLY A 24 6.18 1.69 1.95
N VAL A 25 6.34 1.09 0.78
CA VAL A 25 7.65 0.79 0.19
C VAL A 25 8.09 1.96 -0.68
N GLY A 26 9.36 2.36 -0.57
CA GLY A 26 9.95 3.41 -1.38
C GLY A 26 10.73 4.44 -0.57
N THR A 27 11.04 5.57 -1.18
CA THR A 27 11.82 6.67 -0.59
C THR A 27 11.30 8.04 -1.07
N ASP A 28 11.49 9.06 -0.25
CA ASP A 28 11.17 10.47 -0.55
C ASP A 28 12.18 11.15 -1.50
N ARG A 29 13.31 10.48 -1.79
CA ARG A 29 14.37 11.01 -2.69
C ARG A 29 13.93 11.15 -4.14
N ASN A 30 12.90 10.44 -4.54
CA ASN A 30 12.27 10.52 -5.86
C ASN A 30 10.77 10.61 -5.68
N ILE A 31 10.12 11.59 -6.31
CA ILE A 31 8.68 11.84 -6.18
C ILE A 31 7.85 10.60 -6.54
N LEU A 32 8.22 9.85 -7.57
CA LEU A 32 7.49 8.67 -8.00
C LEU A 32 7.64 7.51 -7.01
N ASP A 33 8.82 7.34 -6.43
CA ASP A 33 9.11 6.33 -5.41
C ASP A 33 8.58 6.72 -4.02
N SER A 34 8.05 7.94 -3.87
CA SER A 34 7.48 8.42 -2.61
C SER A 34 6.03 8.01 -2.36
N LEU A 35 5.37 7.34 -3.30
CA LEU A 35 3.97 6.94 -3.16
C LEU A 35 3.72 6.11 -1.89
N GLY A 36 4.52 5.06 -1.68
CA GLY A 36 4.43 4.22 -0.48
C GLY A 36 4.61 5.00 0.82
N PRO A 37 5.72 5.74 1.00
CA PRO A 37 5.94 6.60 2.17
C PRO A 37 4.86 7.66 2.40
N LEU A 38 4.33 8.29 1.37
CA LEU A 38 3.21 9.24 1.47
C LEU A 38 1.95 8.58 2.03
N VAL A 39 1.55 7.44 1.44
CA VAL A 39 0.41 6.66 1.94
C VAL A 39 0.65 6.22 3.36
N GLY A 40 1.85 5.73 3.67
CA GLY A 40 2.24 5.31 5.01
C GLY A 40 2.08 6.42 6.04
N THR A 41 2.58 7.62 5.75
CA THR A 41 2.44 8.78 6.63
C THR A 41 0.97 9.12 6.88
N MET A 42 0.18 9.25 5.80
CA MET A 42 -1.25 9.58 5.92
C MET A 42 -2.04 8.52 6.71
N LEU A 43 -1.73 7.23 6.54
CA LEU A 43 -2.36 6.16 7.30
C LEU A 43 -1.92 6.15 8.77
N GLN A 44 -0.65 6.45 9.05
CA GLN A 44 -0.15 6.54 10.42
C GLN A 44 -0.82 7.68 11.19
N GLU A 45 -1.01 8.86 10.58
CA GLU A 45 -1.74 9.99 11.15
C GLU A 45 -3.20 9.64 11.51
N LYS A 46 -3.79 8.67 10.80
CA LYS A 46 -5.14 8.13 11.06
C LYS A 46 -5.16 6.97 12.06
N GLY A 47 -4.03 6.63 12.67
CA GLY A 47 -3.91 5.62 13.72
C GLY A 47 -3.82 4.17 13.23
N TYR A 48 -3.57 3.94 11.95
CA TYR A 48 -3.29 2.59 11.44
C TYR A 48 -1.90 2.12 11.85
N LYS A 49 -1.70 0.79 11.90
CA LYS A 49 -0.36 0.20 12.08
C LYS A 49 0.38 0.25 10.75
N VAL A 50 1.49 1.00 10.71
CA VAL A 50 2.24 1.29 9.49
C VAL A 50 3.73 1.11 9.69
N TYR A 51 4.40 0.59 8.67
CA TYR A 51 5.84 0.70 8.41
C TYR A 51 6.06 1.45 7.11
N GLY A 52 7.11 2.26 7.03
CA GLY A 52 7.42 3.02 5.81
C GLY A 52 6.58 4.28 5.69
N THR A 53 7.06 5.34 6.33
CA THR A 53 6.56 6.72 6.26
C THR A 53 7.61 7.61 5.62
N ILE A 54 7.30 8.88 5.40
CA ILE A 54 8.30 9.88 4.92
C ILE A 54 9.47 9.97 5.91
N ASP A 55 9.21 10.00 7.21
CA ASP A 55 10.25 10.13 8.24
C ASP A 55 11.07 8.84 8.43
N LYS A 56 10.47 7.69 8.16
CA LYS A 56 11.09 6.35 8.30
C LYS A 56 10.81 5.49 7.06
N PRO A 57 11.41 5.81 5.92
CA PRO A 57 11.10 5.13 4.66
C PRO A 57 11.61 3.69 4.63
N MET A 58 10.81 2.80 4.04
CA MET A 58 11.15 1.40 3.79
C MET A 58 11.66 1.22 2.36
N HIS A 59 12.95 1.41 2.19
CA HIS A 59 13.66 1.26 0.90
C HIS A 59 14.70 0.13 0.96
N ALA A 60 15.45 -0.03 -0.11
CA ALA A 60 16.42 -1.12 -0.28
C ALA A 60 17.45 -1.30 0.86
N LEU A 61 17.78 -0.22 1.58
CA LEU A 61 18.77 -0.28 2.67
C LEU A 61 18.11 -0.54 4.04
N THR A 62 16.89 -0.09 4.26
CA THR A 62 16.19 -0.21 5.55
C THR A 62 15.32 -1.46 5.63
N LEU A 63 14.65 -1.82 4.54
CA LEU A 63 13.70 -2.93 4.50
C LEU A 63 14.27 -4.27 5.02
N PRO A 64 15.50 -4.69 4.69
CA PRO A 64 16.04 -5.96 5.19
C PRO A 64 16.10 -6.06 6.73
N HIS A 65 16.18 -4.94 7.43
CA HIS A 65 16.21 -4.90 8.90
C HIS A 65 14.86 -5.08 9.56
N TYR A 66 13.76 -4.87 8.82
CA TYR A 66 12.39 -4.89 9.36
C TYR A 66 11.50 -5.97 8.74
N VAL A 67 11.97 -6.65 7.69
CA VAL A 67 11.10 -7.55 6.91
C VAL A 67 10.57 -8.73 7.74
N ASP A 68 11.37 -9.29 8.61
CA ASP A 68 10.96 -10.41 9.47
C ASP A 68 9.86 -9.95 10.44
N GLU A 69 10.07 -8.83 11.15
CA GLU A 69 9.07 -8.22 12.02
C GLU A 69 7.77 -7.87 11.28
N ILE A 70 7.89 -7.33 10.07
CA ILE A 70 6.74 -7.01 9.22
C ILE A 70 5.96 -8.28 8.87
N ASN A 71 6.66 -9.34 8.43
CA ASN A 71 6.05 -10.57 7.95
C ASN A 71 5.48 -11.46 9.07
N GLU A 72 5.85 -11.25 10.33
CA GLU A 72 5.20 -11.86 11.49
C GLU A 72 3.74 -11.41 11.66
N ASN A 73 3.34 -10.28 11.07
CA ASN A 73 1.97 -9.80 11.15
C ASN A 73 1.04 -10.68 10.30
N LYS A 74 -0.12 -11.06 10.88
CA LYS A 74 -1.10 -11.98 10.27
C LYS A 74 -1.69 -11.51 8.94
N CYS A 75 -1.72 -10.21 8.70
CA CYS A 75 -2.17 -9.62 7.44
C CYS A 75 -1.41 -8.33 7.16
N VAL A 76 -0.67 -8.32 6.07
CA VAL A 76 0.15 -7.19 5.64
C VAL A 76 -0.25 -6.81 4.23
N ILE A 77 -0.54 -5.52 4.02
CA ILE A 77 -0.78 -4.93 2.70
C ILE A 77 0.36 -3.96 2.40
N ALA A 78 1.17 -4.28 1.41
CA ALA A 78 2.25 -3.42 0.96
C ALA A 78 1.78 -2.44 -0.13
N ILE A 79 2.26 -1.22 -0.09
CA ILE A 79 1.98 -0.16 -1.07
C ILE A 79 3.30 0.26 -1.72
N ASP A 80 3.34 0.28 -3.04
CA ASP A 80 4.56 0.59 -3.80
C ASP A 80 4.21 1.30 -5.11
N ALA A 81 5.19 1.97 -5.71
CA ALA A 81 5.11 2.47 -7.06
C ALA A 81 5.63 1.41 -8.05
N CYS A 82 5.01 1.30 -9.20
CA CYS A 82 5.42 0.37 -10.24
C CYS A 82 5.46 1.07 -11.59
N VAL A 83 6.57 0.93 -12.29
CA VAL A 83 6.70 1.49 -13.66
C VAL A 83 5.74 0.78 -14.60
N ALA A 84 4.96 1.54 -15.34
CA ALA A 84 3.99 1.05 -16.31
C ALA A 84 4.25 1.58 -17.73
N VAL A 85 3.64 0.92 -18.69
CA VAL A 85 3.49 1.44 -20.06
C VAL A 85 2.24 2.32 -20.14
N THR A 86 2.18 3.17 -21.16
CA THR A 86 1.24 4.29 -21.36
C THR A 86 -0.24 4.02 -21.07
N GLU A 87 -0.73 2.81 -21.30
CA GLU A 87 -2.16 2.49 -21.17
C GLU A 87 -2.68 2.43 -19.72
N ASN A 88 -1.78 2.26 -18.75
CA ASN A 88 -2.14 2.06 -17.33
C ASN A 88 -1.58 3.14 -16.41
N LEU A 89 -1.11 4.25 -16.93
CA LEU A 89 -0.50 5.31 -16.13
C LEU A 89 -1.49 5.89 -15.11
N TYR A 90 -0.95 6.14 -13.92
CA TYR A 90 -1.66 6.73 -12.79
C TYR A 90 -2.89 5.96 -12.33
N THR A 91 -2.92 4.65 -12.64
CA THR A 91 -3.93 3.72 -12.13
C THR A 91 -3.44 2.97 -10.90
N LEU A 92 -4.39 2.38 -10.15
CA LEU A 92 -4.11 1.55 -8.99
C LEU A 92 -4.39 0.09 -9.31
N GLN A 93 -3.45 -0.80 -8.97
CA GLN A 93 -3.60 -2.24 -9.10
C GLN A 93 -3.54 -2.92 -7.74
N PHE A 94 -4.47 -3.84 -7.49
CA PHE A 94 -4.42 -4.74 -6.34
C PHE A 94 -3.89 -6.10 -6.78
N ARG A 95 -2.99 -6.68 -5.97
CA ARG A 95 -2.46 -8.03 -6.21
C ARG A 95 -2.53 -8.88 -4.95
N GLN A 96 -2.89 -10.14 -5.09
CA GLN A 96 -2.82 -11.17 -4.05
C GLN A 96 -1.40 -11.78 -4.00
N LYS A 97 -0.40 -10.91 -3.93
CA LYS A 97 1.03 -11.25 -3.92
C LYS A 97 1.80 -10.20 -3.14
N PRO A 98 2.94 -10.56 -2.53
CA PRO A 98 3.85 -9.59 -1.94
C PRO A 98 4.42 -8.64 -2.99
N VAL A 99 4.89 -7.48 -2.53
CA VAL A 99 5.77 -6.60 -3.31
C VAL A 99 7.14 -7.24 -3.41
N LYS A 100 7.78 -7.07 -4.57
CA LYS A 100 9.22 -7.35 -4.81
C LYS A 100 9.96 -6.02 -4.94
N PRO A 101 10.42 -5.43 -3.84
CA PRO A 101 11.09 -4.15 -3.89
C PRO A 101 12.37 -4.23 -4.71
N GLY A 102 12.76 -3.12 -5.34
CA GLY A 102 14.02 -3.03 -6.08
C GLY A 102 14.07 -3.78 -7.42
N ALA A 103 12.95 -4.31 -7.92
CA ALA A 103 12.91 -4.99 -9.22
C ALA A 103 13.42 -4.11 -10.37
N GLY A 104 13.20 -2.80 -10.31
CA GLY A 104 13.70 -1.83 -11.28
C GLY A 104 15.20 -1.49 -11.15
N SER A 105 15.83 -1.83 -10.02
CA SER A 105 17.25 -1.56 -9.73
C SER A 105 18.16 -2.79 -9.84
N GLY A 106 17.61 -3.94 -10.22
CA GLY A 106 18.36 -5.21 -10.29
C GLY A 106 18.80 -5.79 -8.94
N LYS A 107 18.34 -5.22 -7.81
CA LYS A 107 18.64 -5.71 -6.48
C LYS A 107 17.66 -6.80 -6.07
N ILE A 108 18.18 -7.89 -5.49
CA ILE A 108 17.37 -8.93 -4.87
C ILE A 108 17.07 -8.51 -3.44
N LEU A 109 15.84 -8.08 -3.18
CA LEU A 109 15.36 -7.70 -1.85
C LEU A 109 14.30 -8.69 -1.36
N PRO A 110 14.11 -8.83 -0.03
CA PRO A 110 13.08 -9.69 0.50
C PRO A 110 11.69 -9.20 0.09
N HIS A 111 10.79 -10.16 -0.12
CA HIS A 111 9.40 -9.87 -0.43
C HIS A 111 8.66 -9.36 0.79
N VAL A 112 7.71 -8.42 0.59
CA VAL A 112 6.95 -7.77 1.66
C VAL A 112 5.46 -7.89 1.43
N GLY A 113 4.75 -8.32 2.48
CA GLY A 113 3.31 -8.36 2.54
C GLY A 113 2.67 -9.63 2.01
N HIS A 114 1.39 -9.77 2.25
CA HIS A 114 0.53 -10.82 1.71
C HIS A 114 -0.22 -10.33 0.47
N TYR A 115 -0.52 -9.05 0.45
CA TYR A 115 -1.20 -8.33 -0.63
C TYR A 115 -0.41 -7.10 -0.99
N SER A 116 -0.61 -6.60 -2.20
CA SER A 116 -0.02 -5.32 -2.62
C SER A 116 -1.00 -4.43 -3.36
N ILE A 117 -0.83 -3.12 -3.14
CA ILE A 117 -1.46 -2.04 -3.90
C ILE A 117 -0.33 -1.32 -4.64
N LEU A 118 -0.39 -1.31 -5.96
CA LEU A 118 0.63 -0.68 -6.80
C LEU A 118 0.04 0.55 -7.46
N GLY A 119 0.72 1.68 -7.34
CA GLY A 119 0.46 2.88 -8.14
C GLY A 119 1.32 2.84 -9.41
N MET A 120 0.67 2.91 -10.55
CA MET A 120 1.35 2.80 -11.84
C MET A 120 1.90 4.17 -12.26
N VAL A 121 3.23 4.27 -12.39
CA VAL A 121 3.95 5.52 -12.71
C VAL A 121 4.59 5.46 -14.10
N ASP A 122 4.81 6.62 -14.72
CA ASP A 122 5.39 6.71 -16.05
C ASP A 122 6.88 6.35 -16.03
N LYS A 123 7.29 5.51 -16.96
CA LYS A 123 8.71 5.19 -17.17
C LYS A 123 9.54 6.42 -17.53
N ASN A 124 8.99 7.31 -18.34
CA ASN A 124 9.68 8.52 -18.78
C ASN A 124 9.90 9.48 -17.63
N ASP A 125 8.90 9.65 -16.76
CA ASP A 125 9.03 10.44 -15.53
C ASP A 125 10.15 9.91 -14.61
N VAL A 126 10.33 8.58 -14.54
CA VAL A 126 11.44 7.96 -13.77
C VAL A 126 12.80 8.29 -14.39
N ILE A 127 12.93 8.17 -15.71
CA ILE A 127 14.21 8.38 -16.43
C ILE A 127 14.60 9.88 -16.45
N GLU A 128 13.62 10.74 -16.68
CA GLU A 128 13.83 12.18 -16.85
C GLU A 128 13.70 12.97 -15.54
N ASN A 129 13.41 12.31 -14.42
CA ASN A 129 13.07 12.94 -13.12
C ASN A 129 11.97 14.00 -13.23
N LEU A 130 11.05 13.83 -14.18
CA LEU A 130 9.91 14.73 -14.42
C LEU A 130 8.68 14.38 -13.59
N GLY A 131 8.83 13.44 -12.64
CA GLY A 131 7.73 12.98 -11.77
C GLY A 131 6.96 14.12 -11.17
N ARG A 132 5.63 14.12 -11.38
CA ARG A 132 4.77 15.19 -10.92
C ARG A 132 4.17 14.84 -9.57
N LEU A 133 4.55 15.60 -8.56
CA LEU A 133 4.01 15.47 -7.19
C LEU A 133 2.47 15.40 -7.18
N HIS A 134 1.80 16.13 -8.08
CA HIS A 134 0.35 16.11 -8.21
C HIS A 134 -0.21 14.69 -8.43
N HIS A 135 0.35 13.92 -9.36
CA HIS A 135 -0.13 12.56 -9.66
C HIS A 135 0.14 11.61 -8.50
N THR A 136 1.34 11.66 -7.91
CA THR A 136 1.69 10.84 -6.75
C THR A 136 0.79 11.15 -5.55
N MET A 137 0.55 12.44 -5.27
CA MET A 137 -0.36 12.88 -4.21
C MET A 137 -1.81 12.47 -4.46
N SER A 138 -2.28 12.54 -5.71
CA SER A 138 -3.64 12.11 -6.07
C SER A 138 -3.81 10.61 -5.82
N MET A 139 -2.89 9.78 -6.32
CA MET A 139 -2.90 8.33 -6.08
C MET A 139 -2.81 8.01 -4.59
N ALA A 140 -1.93 8.70 -3.83
CA ALA A 140 -1.81 8.48 -2.40
C ALA A 140 -3.13 8.75 -1.66
N LYS A 141 -3.79 9.86 -1.95
CA LYS A 141 -5.10 10.19 -1.37
C LYS A 141 -6.17 9.17 -1.74
N ASP A 142 -6.21 8.73 -3.01
CA ASP A 142 -7.18 7.72 -3.46
C ASP A 142 -6.96 6.38 -2.76
N ILE A 143 -5.70 5.97 -2.53
CA ILE A 143 -5.38 4.76 -1.75
C ILE A 143 -5.85 4.90 -0.31
N VAL A 144 -5.53 6.00 0.35
CA VAL A 144 -5.88 6.26 1.75
C VAL A 144 -7.39 6.28 1.94
N ASP A 145 -8.13 7.07 1.15
CA ASP A 145 -9.60 7.14 1.21
C ASP A 145 -10.24 5.75 0.99
N THR A 146 -9.66 4.97 0.09
CA THR A 146 -10.15 3.62 -0.22
C THR A 146 -9.89 2.65 0.92
N ILE A 147 -8.71 2.70 1.54
CA ILE A 147 -8.37 1.89 2.71
C ILE A 147 -9.27 2.26 3.89
N GLU A 148 -9.49 3.54 4.18
CA GLU A 148 -10.41 3.95 5.25
C GLU A 148 -11.82 3.40 5.02
N ARG A 149 -12.33 3.52 3.81
CA ARG A 149 -13.65 2.97 3.46
C ARG A 149 -13.71 1.45 3.61
N PHE A 150 -12.68 0.76 3.17
CA PHE A 150 -12.54 -0.69 3.34
C PHE A 150 -12.56 -1.09 4.82
N GLU A 151 -11.78 -0.43 5.67
CA GLU A 151 -11.69 -0.70 7.11
C GLU A 151 -13.03 -0.43 7.82
N GLN A 152 -13.74 0.64 7.47
CA GLN A 152 -15.07 0.93 8.01
C GLN A 152 -16.07 -0.18 7.68
N ILE A 153 -16.10 -0.67 6.43
CA ILE A 153 -17.01 -1.75 6.01
C ILE A 153 -16.66 -3.05 6.73
N ARG A 154 -15.36 -3.36 6.84
CA ARG A 154 -14.84 -4.56 7.49
C ARG A 154 -15.20 -4.58 8.99
N HIS A 155 -15.03 -3.47 9.66
CA HIS A 155 -15.34 -3.31 11.08
C HIS A 155 -16.83 -3.55 11.35
N ARG A 156 -17.72 -2.89 10.61
CA ARG A 156 -19.17 -3.07 10.70
C ARG A 156 -19.60 -4.54 10.47
N ARG A 157 -18.97 -5.25 9.52
CA ARG A 157 -19.24 -6.67 9.27
C ARG A 157 -18.82 -7.54 10.43
N THR A 158 -17.71 -7.24 11.08
CA THR A 158 -17.19 -7.99 12.23
C THR A 158 -18.08 -7.78 13.46
N GLU A 159 -18.51 -6.57 13.72
CA GLU A 159 -19.43 -6.24 14.83
C GLU A 159 -20.76 -6.96 14.67
N ARG A 160 -21.39 -6.89 13.48
CA ARG A 160 -22.64 -7.61 13.21
C ARG A 160 -22.51 -9.12 13.46
N ARG A 161 -21.39 -9.74 13.08
CA ARG A 161 -21.15 -11.17 13.33
C ARG A 161 -21.01 -11.49 14.81
N ARG A 162 -20.40 -10.61 15.60
CA ARG A 162 -20.27 -10.76 17.06
C ARG A 162 -21.65 -10.67 17.73
N THR A 163 -22.46 -9.68 17.36
CA THR A 163 -23.81 -9.51 17.89
C THR A 163 -24.70 -10.72 17.62
N ILE A 164 -24.69 -11.27 16.39
CA ILE A 164 -25.46 -12.46 16.06
C ILE A 164 -25.00 -13.67 16.89
N LYS A 165 -23.69 -13.85 17.09
CA LYS A 165 -23.17 -14.95 17.91
C LYS A 165 -23.50 -14.83 19.41
N SER A 166 -23.75 -13.64 19.92
CA SER A 166 -24.14 -13.44 21.32
C SER A 166 -25.65 -13.61 21.57
N LEU A 167 -26.44 -13.75 20.51
CA LEU A 167 -27.90 -13.94 20.59
C LEU A 167 -28.33 -15.42 20.40
N VAL A 168 -27.36 -16.29 20.14
CA VAL A 168 -27.52 -17.75 19.99
C VAL A 168 -26.76 -18.46 21.11
#